data_df711df131a81063531856c898ffce1a
#
_entry.id   df711df131a81063531856c898ffce1a
#
_cell.length_a   1.000
_cell.length_b   1.000
_cell.length_c   1.000
_cell.angle_alpha   90.00
_cell.angle_beta   90.00
_cell.angle_gamma   90.00
#
_symmetry.space_group_name_H-M   'P 1'
#
loop_
_entity.id
_entity.type
_entity.pdbx_description
1 polymer ?
#
loop_
_entity_poly.entity_id
_entity_poly.type
_entity_poly.pdbx_seq_one_letter_code
_entity_poly.pdbx_strand_id
1 'polypeptide(L)'
;MSKGCITAITCCSLIIFFSSIIYYFFYWPNVQARATYQLINLIDDSLRKYRSDYPESKDLENSSKTISALLGNNSRNKTYLHTKNILVREKQFVDYWKRPIIFIESNGNTRISSNGRNGIHGDNDDIQPSFPGIKSK
;
A
#
# COMPACT_ATOMS: atom_id res chain seq x y z
N MET A 1 -30.51 37.32 18.00
CA MET A 1 -30.67 36.09 17.16
C MET A 1 -31.98 35.42 17.54
N SER A 2 -32.84 35.10 16.58
CA SER A 2 -34.11 34.40 16.87
C SER A 2 -33.83 32.95 17.31
N LYS A 3 -34.68 32.41 18.19
CA LYS A 3 -34.54 31.01 18.67
C LYS A 3 -34.44 30.01 17.51
N GLY A 4 -35.13 30.24 16.38
CA GLY A 4 -35.08 29.40 15.20
C GLY A 4 -33.72 29.39 14.49
N CYS A 5 -32.99 30.51 14.52
CA CYS A 5 -31.64 30.55 13.91
C CYS A 5 -30.62 29.72 14.72
N ILE A 6 -30.71 29.74 16.03
CA ILE A 6 -29.86 28.96 16.94
C ILE A 6 -30.11 27.46 16.72
N THR A 7 -31.37 27.05 16.64
CA THR A 7 -31.75 25.63 16.41
C THR A 7 -31.24 25.14 15.06
N ALA A 8 -31.34 25.94 13.99
CA ALA A 8 -30.82 25.57 12.67
C ALA A 8 -29.29 25.37 12.66
N ILE A 9 -28.54 26.27 13.31
CA ILE A 9 -27.09 26.19 13.43
C ILE A 9 -26.66 24.91 14.19
N THR A 10 -27.35 24.60 15.30
CA THR A 10 -27.06 23.39 16.08
C THR A 10 -27.36 22.11 15.28
N CYS A 11 -28.44 22.04 14.53
CA CYS A 11 -28.77 20.92 13.68
C CYS A 11 -27.70 20.71 12.56
N CYS A 12 -27.31 21.79 11.89
CA CYS A 12 -26.26 21.72 10.88
C CYS A 12 -24.91 21.23 11.43
N SER A 13 -24.51 21.71 12.60
CA SER A 13 -23.27 21.30 13.25
C SER A 13 -23.27 19.81 13.64
N LEU A 14 -24.40 19.29 14.12
CA LEU A 14 -24.55 17.87 14.42
C LEU A 14 -24.46 17.00 13.15
N ILE A 15 -25.11 17.40 12.06
CA ILE A 15 -25.04 16.68 10.78
C ILE A 15 -23.58 16.59 10.27
N ILE A 16 -22.86 17.72 10.29
CA ILE A 16 -21.45 17.76 9.88
C ILE A 16 -20.61 16.85 10.78
N PHE A 17 -20.83 16.88 12.07
CA PHE A 17 -20.09 16.04 13.03
C PHE A 17 -20.32 14.56 12.79
N PHE A 18 -21.58 14.12 12.66
CA PHE A 18 -21.89 12.71 12.36
C PHE A 18 -21.39 12.27 10.98
N SER A 19 -21.49 13.11 9.97
CA SER A 19 -20.94 12.84 8.63
C SER A 19 -19.42 12.65 8.67
N SER A 20 -18.72 13.46 9.47
CA SER A 20 -17.27 13.34 9.67
C SER A 20 -16.88 12.03 10.35
N ILE A 21 -17.66 11.59 11.34
CA ILE A 21 -17.46 10.30 12.02
C ILE A 21 -17.62 9.15 11.03
N ILE A 22 -18.71 9.13 10.25
CA ILE A 22 -18.97 8.09 9.25
C ILE A 22 -17.85 8.06 8.23
N TYR A 23 -17.42 9.21 7.71
CA TYR A 23 -16.32 9.30 6.78
C TYR A 23 -15.04 8.70 7.36
N TYR A 24 -14.65 9.11 8.56
CA TYR A 24 -13.41 8.70 9.20
C TYR A 24 -13.38 7.20 9.52
N PHE A 25 -14.47 6.64 10.06
CA PHE A 25 -14.50 5.26 10.51
C PHE A 25 -14.81 4.24 9.40
N PHE A 26 -15.62 4.60 8.42
CA PHE A 26 -16.09 3.66 7.40
C PHE A 26 -15.50 3.90 6.02
N TYR A 27 -15.38 5.14 5.59
CA TYR A 27 -14.91 5.44 4.24
C TYR A 27 -13.39 5.46 4.14
N TRP A 28 -12.70 6.15 5.05
CA TRP A 28 -11.25 6.35 5.02
C TRP A 28 -10.45 5.04 5.03
N PRO A 29 -10.77 4.01 5.86
CA PRO A 29 -10.05 2.74 5.83
C PRO A 29 -10.16 2.00 4.49
N ASN A 30 -11.31 2.08 3.82
CA ASN A 30 -11.49 1.48 2.51
C ASN A 30 -10.65 2.17 1.42
N VAL A 31 -10.49 3.49 1.51
CA VAL A 31 -9.61 4.25 0.61
C VAL A 31 -8.15 3.82 0.81
N GLN A 32 -7.70 3.71 2.06
CA GLN A 32 -6.35 3.26 2.38
C GLN A 32 -6.09 1.82 1.91
N ALA A 33 -7.05 0.92 2.09
CA ALA A 33 -6.95 -0.47 1.62
C ALA A 33 -6.79 -0.54 0.09
N ARG A 34 -7.64 0.18 -0.65
CA ARG A 34 -7.55 0.25 -2.13
C ARG A 34 -6.24 0.84 -2.60
N ALA A 35 -5.78 1.92 -1.97
CA ALA A 35 -4.52 2.57 -2.31
C ALA A 35 -3.32 1.66 -2.00
N THR A 36 -3.35 0.93 -0.88
CA THR A 36 -2.34 -0.09 -0.53
C THR A 36 -2.33 -1.23 -1.56
N TYR A 37 -3.50 -1.71 -1.97
CA TYR A 37 -3.62 -2.74 -2.99
C TYR A 37 -3.00 -2.31 -4.34
N GLN A 38 -3.28 -1.08 -4.78
CA GLN A 38 -2.69 -0.52 -6.00
C GLN A 38 -1.17 -0.39 -5.88
N LEU A 39 -0.67 0.04 -4.73
CA LEU A 39 0.76 0.15 -4.45
C LEU A 39 1.45 -1.22 -4.51
N ILE A 40 0.86 -2.25 -3.88
CA ILE A 40 1.39 -3.62 -3.88
C ILE A 40 1.44 -4.18 -5.31
N ASN A 41 0.39 -4.03 -6.10
CA ASN A 41 0.40 -4.46 -7.49
C ASN A 41 1.47 -3.73 -8.32
N LEU A 42 1.66 -2.42 -8.12
CA LEU A 42 2.69 -1.65 -8.79
C LEU A 42 4.10 -2.15 -8.45
N ILE A 43 4.36 -2.47 -7.18
CA ILE A 43 5.64 -3.03 -6.75
C ILE A 43 5.83 -4.44 -7.33
N ASP A 44 4.81 -5.29 -7.30
CA ASP A 44 4.87 -6.65 -7.85
C ASP A 44 5.16 -6.65 -9.36
N ASP A 45 4.50 -5.81 -10.13
CA ASP A 45 4.76 -5.62 -11.56
C ASP A 45 6.19 -5.15 -11.83
N SER A 46 6.69 -4.25 -10.99
CA SER A 46 8.06 -3.74 -11.08
C SER A 46 9.08 -4.84 -10.75
N LEU A 47 8.81 -5.67 -9.75
CA LEU A 47 9.62 -6.83 -9.41
C LEU A 47 9.66 -7.85 -10.54
N ARG A 48 8.54 -8.16 -11.17
CA ARG A 48 8.47 -9.08 -12.32
C ARG A 48 9.28 -8.57 -13.49
N LYS A 49 9.19 -7.29 -13.82
CA LYS A 49 9.99 -6.66 -14.88
C LYS A 49 11.48 -6.71 -14.55
N TYR A 50 11.85 -6.41 -13.29
CA TYR A 50 13.23 -6.50 -12.83
C TYR A 50 13.79 -7.92 -12.99
N ARG A 51 13.06 -8.94 -12.56
CA ARG A 51 13.47 -10.35 -12.70
C ARG A 51 13.62 -10.79 -14.15
N SER A 52 12.72 -10.33 -15.02
CA SER A 52 12.83 -10.61 -16.46
C SER A 52 14.14 -10.06 -17.05
N ASP A 53 14.57 -8.90 -16.59
CA ASP A 53 15.82 -8.26 -17.06
C ASP A 53 17.08 -8.82 -16.35
N TYR A 54 16.92 -9.37 -15.14
CA TYR A 54 18.01 -9.86 -14.28
C TYR A 54 17.64 -11.19 -13.61
N PRO A 55 17.55 -12.31 -14.36
CA PRO A 55 17.11 -13.61 -13.84
C PRO A 55 18.04 -14.19 -12.76
N GLU A 56 19.33 -13.88 -12.81
CA GLU A 56 20.36 -14.36 -11.87
C GLU A 56 20.65 -13.41 -10.71
N SER A 57 19.88 -12.31 -10.58
CA SER A 57 20.18 -11.28 -9.57
C SER A 57 19.78 -11.74 -8.18
N LYS A 58 20.73 -11.56 -7.23
CA LYS A 58 20.51 -11.73 -5.79
C LYS A 58 20.07 -10.43 -5.08
N ASP A 59 19.83 -9.37 -5.83
CA ASP A 59 19.43 -8.07 -5.26
C ASP A 59 18.06 -8.13 -4.56
N LEU A 60 17.26 -9.15 -4.87
CA LEU A 60 15.92 -9.35 -4.32
C LEU A 60 15.91 -10.14 -2.99
N GLU A 61 17.06 -10.62 -2.52
CA GLU A 61 17.20 -11.36 -1.26
C GLU A 61 16.97 -10.46 -0.02
N ASN A 62 17.08 -9.14 -0.17
CA ASN A 62 16.94 -8.19 0.93
C ASN A 62 16.06 -7.02 0.52
N SER A 63 15.06 -6.69 1.34
CA SER A 63 14.09 -5.63 1.05
C SER A 63 14.73 -4.27 0.74
N SER A 64 15.80 -3.87 1.44
CA SER A 64 16.47 -2.59 1.19
C SER A 64 17.27 -2.60 -0.11
N LYS A 65 17.91 -3.72 -0.49
CA LYS A 65 18.56 -3.89 -1.78
C LYS A 65 17.55 -3.91 -2.91
N THR A 66 16.44 -4.63 -2.73
CA THR A 66 15.32 -4.66 -3.66
C THR A 66 14.80 -3.26 -3.96
N ILE A 67 14.55 -2.45 -2.93
CA ILE A 67 14.09 -1.07 -3.11
C ILE A 67 15.10 -0.27 -3.90
N SER A 68 16.37 -0.32 -3.53
CA SER A 68 17.46 0.39 -4.20
C SER A 68 17.56 0.00 -5.67
N ALA A 69 17.49 -1.30 -5.98
CA ALA A 69 17.54 -1.83 -7.34
C ALA A 69 16.34 -1.37 -8.19
N LEU A 70 15.12 -1.41 -7.64
CA LEU A 70 13.92 -0.96 -8.34
C LEU A 70 13.90 0.55 -8.60
N LEU A 71 14.53 1.34 -7.74
CA LEU A 71 14.66 2.78 -7.89
C LEU A 71 15.77 3.22 -8.85
N GLY A 72 16.49 2.27 -9.44
CA GLY A 72 17.48 2.53 -10.48
C GLY A 72 18.93 2.27 -10.08
N ASN A 73 19.22 1.91 -8.83
CA ASN A 73 20.56 1.51 -8.41
C ASN A 73 20.82 0.03 -8.76
N ASN A 74 20.93 -0.23 -10.04
CA ASN A 74 21.19 -1.55 -10.63
C ASN A 74 22.23 -1.41 -11.76
N SER A 75 22.76 -2.51 -12.25
CA SER A 75 23.86 -2.53 -13.23
C SER A 75 23.56 -1.81 -14.56
N ARG A 76 22.29 -1.61 -14.91
CA ARG A 76 21.88 -0.88 -16.13
C ARG A 76 21.37 0.54 -15.83
N ASN A 77 21.39 1.01 -14.57
CA ASN A 77 20.80 2.27 -14.13
C ASN A 77 19.35 2.46 -14.60
N LYS A 78 18.60 1.35 -14.69
CA LYS A 78 17.20 1.35 -15.17
C LYS A 78 16.24 1.47 -14.01
N THR A 79 15.37 2.47 -14.03
CA THR A 79 14.32 2.67 -13.03
C THR A 79 13.08 1.84 -13.38
N TYR A 80 12.66 0.97 -12.46
CA TYR A 80 11.46 0.14 -12.58
C TYR A 80 10.30 0.72 -11.78
N LEU A 81 10.61 1.51 -10.75
CA LEU A 81 9.63 2.09 -9.85
C LEU A 81 9.97 3.56 -9.57
N HIS A 82 9.04 4.47 -9.83
CA HIS A 82 9.26 5.90 -9.61
C HIS A 82 8.81 6.31 -8.22
N THR A 83 9.65 7.08 -7.51
CA THR A 83 9.40 7.56 -6.14
C THR A 83 8.12 8.38 -5.98
N LYS A 84 7.63 9.03 -7.04
CA LYS A 84 6.37 9.81 -7.01
C LYS A 84 5.12 8.98 -6.69
N ASN A 85 5.19 7.66 -6.94
CA ASN A 85 4.05 6.75 -6.85
C ASN A 85 4.11 5.83 -5.63
N ILE A 86 5.12 6.01 -4.76
CA ILE A 86 5.38 5.10 -3.65
C ILE A 86 5.68 5.84 -2.36
N LEU A 87 5.33 5.19 -1.26
CA LEU A 87 5.65 5.65 0.08
C LEU A 87 6.91 4.92 0.55
N VAL A 88 8.00 5.67 0.74
CA VAL A 88 9.26 5.14 1.28
C VAL A 88 9.55 5.83 2.61
N ARG A 89 9.78 5.03 3.64
CA ARG A 89 10.19 5.49 4.96
C ARG A 89 11.34 4.62 5.45
N GLU A 90 12.41 5.24 5.92
CA GLU A 90 13.58 4.53 6.48
C GLU A 90 14.15 3.42 5.56
N LYS A 91 14.20 3.70 4.25
CA LYS A 91 14.62 2.75 3.20
C LYS A 91 13.72 1.51 3.08
N GLN A 92 12.47 1.60 3.49
CA GLN A 92 11.47 0.56 3.34
C GLN A 92 10.26 1.11 2.57
N PHE A 93 9.62 0.28 1.76
CA PHE A 93 8.30 0.58 1.25
C PHE A 93 7.30 0.46 2.39
N VAL A 94 6.41 1.44 2.50
CA VAL A 94 5.35 1.43 3.49
C VAL A 94 3.98 1.52 2.81
N ASP A 95 2.99 0.91 3.44
CA ASP A 95 1.60 0.99 3.02
C ASP A 95 0.94 2.32 3.43
N TYR A 96 -0.33 2.50 3.12
CA TYR A 96 -1.08 3.71 3.45
C TYR A 96 -1.42 3.83 4.95
N TRP A 97 -1.18 2.80 5.75
CA TRP A 97 -1.17 2.87 7.23
C TRP A 97 0.23 3.15 7.79
N LYS A 98 1.24 3.41 6.91
CA LYS A 98 2.64 3.68 7.25
C LYS A 98 3.36 2.50 7.88
N ARG A 99 2.94 1.28 7.57
CA ARG A 99 3.57 0.03 7.99
C ARG A 99 4.47 -0.51 6.90
N PRO A 100 5.56 -1.21 7.24
CA PRO A 100 6.44 -1.82 6.26
C PRO A 100 5.70 -2.82 5.37
N ILE A 101 5.93 -2.75 4.06
CA ILE A 101 5.56 -3.81 3.13
C ILE A 101 6.54 -4.96 3.30
N ILE A 102 6.01 -6.16 3.47
CA ILE A 102 6.78 -7.37 3.72
C ILE A 102 7.17 -8.02 2.39
N PHE A 103 8.44 -8.39 2.27
CA PHE A 103 8.98 -9.18 1.18
C PHE A 103 9.33 -10.55 1.72
N ILE A 104 8.67 -11.59 1.19
CA ILE A 104 8.89 -12.98 1.59
C ILE A 104 9.46 -13.71 0.39
N GLU A 105 10.70 -14.18 0.51
CA GLU A 105 11.32 -15.02 -0.51
C GLU A 105 11.02 -16.49 -0.24
N SER A 106 10.50 -17.19 -1.25
CA SER A 106 10.21 -18.60 -1.17
C SER A 106 10.47 -19.23 -2.53
N ASN A 107 11.39 -20.20 -2.59
CA ASN A 107 11.73 -20.97 -3.79
C ASN A 107 12.09 -20.07 -5.01
N GLY A 108 12.88 -19.02 -4.80
CA GLY A 108 13.24 -18.05 -5.85
C GLY A 108 12.13 -17.10 -6.28
N ASN A 109 10.98 -17.14 -5.60
CA ASN A 109 9.88 -16.21 -5.81
C ASN A 109 9.74 -15.27 -4.61
N THR A 110 9.84 -13.96 -4.83
CA THR A 110 9.51 -12.98 -3.80
C THR A 110 8.01 -12.71 -3.81
N ARG A 111 7.36 -12.92 -2.71
CA ARG A 111 5.99 -12.48 -2.46
C ARG A 111 6.03 -11.17 -1.68
N ILE A 112 5.10 -10.29 -1.96
CA ILE A 112 4.94 -9.04 -1.23
C ILE A 112 3.57 -9.00 -0.59
N SER A 113 3.47 -8.43 0.62
CA SER A 113 2.20 -8.24 1.31
C SER A 113 2.26 -7.03 2.24
N SER A 114 1.09 -6.48 2.55
CA SER A 114 0.90 -5.58 3.68
C SER A 114 0.07 -6.31 4.73
N ASN A 115 0.40 -6.12 6.00
CA ASN A 115 -0.35 -6.65 7.14
C ASN A 115 -1.64 -5.86 7.41
N GLY A 116 -2.19 -5.20 6.41
CA GLY A 116 -3.46 -4.52 6.47
C GLY A 116 -3.60 -3.44 7.54
N ARG A 117 -4.83 -3.16 7.90
CA ARG A 117 -5.16 -2.08 8.85
C ARG A 117 -4.71 -2.36 10.28
N ASN A 118 -4.82 -3.60 10.74
CA ASN A 118 -4.52 -3.98 12.13
C ASN A 118 -3.01 -4.24 12.35
N GLY A 119 -2.25 -4.57 11.28
CA GLY A 119 -0.82 -4.85 11.31
C GLY A 119 -0.46 -6.25 11.78
N ILE A 120 -1.42 -7.17 11.81
CA ILE A 120 -1.23 -8.56 12.19
C ILE A 120 -1.05 -9.39 10.92
N HIS A 121 0.09 -10.08 10.81
CA HIS A 121 0.38 -10.90 9.64
C HIS A 121 -0.43 -12.21 9.65
N GLY A 122 -0.98 -12.57 8.50
CA GLY A 122 -1.64 -13.85 8.29
C GLY A 122 -3.13 -13.85 8.54
N ASP A 123 -3.78 -12.70 8.59
CA ASP A 123 -5.21 -12.59 8.78
C ASP A 123 -5.97 -12.06 7.54
N ASN A 124 -7.28 -11.83 7.71
CA ASN A 124 -8.18 -11.52 6.58
C ASN A 124 -8.03 -10.10 6.02
N ASP A 125 -7.35 -9.19 6.71
CA ASP A 125 -7.13 -7.83 6.22
C ASP A 125 -5.75 -7.63 5.56
N ASP A 126 -4.94 -8.69 5.47
CA ASP A 126 -3.71 -8.73 4.69
C ASP A 126 -3.98 -8.43 3.22
N ILE A 127 -3.15 -7.57 2.65
CA ILE A 127 -3.26 -7.22 1.23
C ILE A 127 -2.09 -7.84 0.47
N GLN A 128 -2.42 -8.65 -0.53
CA GLN A 128 -1.50 -9.32 -1.42
C GLN A 128 -1.75 -8.91 -2.88
N PRO A 129 -0.74 -9.02 -3.77
CA PRO A 129 -0.93 -8.73 -5.18
C PRO A 129 -1.92 -9.72 -5.81
N SER A 130 -2.69 -9.25 -6.81
CA SER A 130 -3.52 -10.14 -7.60
C SER A 130 -2.65 -11.04 -8.47
N PHE A 131 -2.71 -12.33 -8.25
CA PHE A 131 -2.15 -13.27 -9.23
C PHE A 131 -3.04 -13.27 -10.47
N PRO A 132 -2.50 -13.08 -11.69
CA PRO A 132 -3.26 -13.29 -12.90
C PRO A 132 -3.66 -14.77 -12.95
N GLY A 133 -4.95 -15.07 -12.69
CA GLY A 133 -5.51 -16.43 -12.72
C GLY A 133 -6.24 -16.90 -11.46
N ILE A 134 -6.09 -16.24 -10.32
CA ILE A 134 -6.85 -16.57 -9.11
C ILE A 134 -7.94 -15.50 -8.93
N LYS A 135 -9.18 -15.85 -9.31
CA LYS A 135 -10.35 -15.04 -8.93
C LYS A 135 -10.46 -15.12 -7.40
N SER A 136 -10.41 -13.97 -6.75
CA SER A 136 -10.82 -13.85 -5.34
C SER A 136 -12.24 -14.42 -5.20
N LYS A 137 -12.41 -15.40 -4.32
CA LYS A 137 -13.72 -15.90 -3.92
C LYS A 137 -14.45 -14.85 -3.10
#